data_9212af29b0377ea1a5b7f0178dec57e1
#
_entry.id   9212af29b0377ea1a5b7f0178dec57e1
#
_cell.length_a   1.000
_cell.length_b   1.000
_cell.length_c   1.000
_cell.angle_alpha   90.00
_cell.angle_beta   90.00
_cell.angle_gamma   90.00
#
_symmetry.space_group_name_H-M   'P 1'
#
loop_
_entity.id
_entity.type
_entity.pdbx_description
1 polymer ?
#
loop_
_entity_poly.entity_id
_entity_poly.type
_entity_poly.pdbx_seq_one_letter_code
_entity_poly.pdbx_strand_id
1 'polypeptide(L)'
;MNQVKLFSLKMNDGYFMPLLGLGTSAPKVVKSEAEKAVMRAIDVGYRHIDSAYIYQNEEEIGRAIQMKLADGTVKRGDLFLTTKLWTTFFHPELVQTCLESSLRKLQLSYVDLYLIHSPTALKPGEDPIPEDTHGNITFDTVDLCITWEGEKGKSGSPAGSSTQCHC
;
A
#
# COMPACT_ATOMS: atom_id res chain seq x y z
N MET A 1 4.54 12.60 26.14
CA MET A 1 3.85 12.80 24.85
C MET A 1 4.75 12.21 23.78
N ASN A 2 4.27 11.19 23.04
CA ASN A 2 5.09 10.51 22.04
C ASN A 2 5.44 11.52 20.92
N GLN A 3 6.71 11.75 20.61
CA GLN A 3 7.17 12.70 19.59
C GLN A 3 6.53 12.46 18.20
N VAL A 4 6.10 11.24 17.92
CA VAL A 4 5.42 10.86 16.65
C VAL A 4 4.09 11.61 16.47
N LYS A 5 3.36 11.96 17.55
CA LYS A 5 2.09 12.71 17.45
C LYS A 5 2.25 14.18 17.08
N LEU A 6 3.43 14.78 17.24
CA LEU A 6 3.69 16.18 16.94
C LEU A 6 3.73 16.48 15.43
N PHE A 7 4.01 15.47 14.59
CA PHE A 7 4.14 15.59 13.13
C PHE A 7 3.20 14.62 12.42
N SER A 8 1.94 14.56 12.85
CA SER A 8 0.93 13.68 12.25
C SER A 8 -0.33 14.47 11.89
N LEU A 9 -0.96 14.07 10.79
CA LEU A 9 -2.27 14.56 10.36
C LEU A 9 -3.36 13.68 10.97
N LYS A 10 -4.37 14.28 11.60
CA LYS A 10 -5.56 13.54 12.00
C LYS A 10 -6.46 13.32 10.78
N MET A 11 -6.75 12.08 10.50
CA MET A 11 -7.65 11.68 9.40
C MET A 11 -9.13 11.73 9.85
N ASN A 12 -10.06 11.57 8.88
CA ASN A 12 -11.51 11.67 9.12
C ASN A 12 -12.04 10.61 10.09
N ASP A 13 -11.41 9.44 10.13
CA ASP A 13 -11.72 8.34 11.02
C ASP A 13 -11.14 8.48 12.44
N GLY A 14 -10.38 9.57 12.66
CA GLY A 14 -9.75 9.88 13.94
C GLY A 14 -8.36 9.30 14.14
N TYR A 15 -7.85 8.46 13.21
CA TYR A 15 -6.48 7.97 13.22
C TYR A 15 -5.48 9.06 12.83
N PHE A 16 -4.20 8.84 13.14
CA PHE A 16 -3.14 9.78 12.88
C PHE A 16 -2.15 9.21 11.86
N MET A 17 -1.99 9.89 10.73
CA MET A 17 -1.00 9.58 9.71
C MET A 17 0.26 10.43 9.94
N PRO A 18 1.45 9.83 10.12
CA PRO A 18 2.70 10.59 10.19
C PRO A 18 2.92 11.37 8.89
N LEU A 19 3.27 12.65 9.01
CA LEU A 19 3.47 13.53 7.84
C LEU A 19 4.72 13.18 7.04
N LEU A 20 5.74 12.63 7.71
CA LEU A 20 6.96 12.17 7.05
C LEU A 20 6.85 10.68 6.77
N GLY A 21 6.88 10.31 5.50
CA GLY A 21 6.84 8.93 5.03
C GLY A 21 8.03 8.58 4.12
N LEU A 22 8.38 7.30 4.09
CA LEU A 22 9.31 6.73 3.13
C LEU A 22 8.53 6.22 1.92
N GLY A 23 8.76 6.79 0.73
CA GLY A 23 8.32 6.21 -0.54
C GLY A 23 9.24 5.05 -0.94
N THR A 24 8.66 3.96 -1.42
CA THR A 24 9.40 2.73 -1.78
C THR A 24 9.44 2.47 -3.28
N SER A 25 8.91 3.37 -4.10
CA SER A 25 9.02 3.27 -5.56
C SER A 25 10.47 3.45 -6.01
N ALA A 26 10.92 2.59 -6.91
CA ALA A 26 12.25 2.69 -7.51
C ALA A 26 12.16 2.53 -9.04
N PRO A 27 12.97 3.27 -9.81
CA PRO A 27 13.00 3.16 -11.29
C PRO A 27 13.39 1.76 -11.77
N LYS A 28 14.11 1.03 -10.96
CA LYS A 28 14.53 -0.34 -11.20
C LYS A 28 14.47 -1.11 -9.90
N VAL A 29 13.80 -2.25 -9.93
CA VAL A 29 13.78 -3.17 -8.78
C VAL A 29 15.17 -3.82 -8.67
N VAL A 30 15.90 -3.46 -7.62
CA VAL A 30 17.18 -4.10 -7.28
C VAL A 30 16.96 -4.91 -6.02
N LYS A 31 17.23 -6.21 -6.11
CA LYS A 31 16.97 -7.17 -5.02
C LYS A 31 17.57 -6.69 -3.68
N SER A 32 16.76 -6.73 -2.64
CA SER A 32 17.08 -6.37 -1.26
C SER A 32 17.36 -4.87 -1.00
N GLU A 33 17.22 -3.98 -1.98
CA GLU A 33 17.39 -2.54 -1.72
C GLU A 33 16.21 -1.95 -0.96
N ALA A 34 14.97 -2.32 -1.31
CA ALA A 34 13.78 -1.87 -0.59
C ALA A 34 13.80 -2.36 0.86
N GLU A 35 14.21 -3.61 1.09
CA GLU A 35 14.36 -4.17 2.44
C GLU A 35 15.34 -3.35 3.29
N LYS A 36 16.55 -3.10 2.77
CA LYS A 36 17.56 -2.30 3.48
C LYS A 36 17.11 -0.86 3.73
N ALA A 37 16.46 -0.24 2.75
CA ALA A 37 15.96 1.12 2.87
C ALA A 37 14.89 1.24 3.96
N VAL A 38 13.94 0.31 3.99
CA VAL A 38 12.88 0.29 5.01
C VAL A 38 13.45 0.03 6.40
N MET A 39 14.37 -0.93 6.54
CA MET A 39 15.04 -1.18 7.83
C MET A 39 15.73 0.07 8.35
N ARG A 40 16.53 0.72 7.50
CA ARG A 40 17.25 1.95 7.85
C ARG A 40 16.30 3.09 8.21
N ALA A 41 15.21 3.26 7.45
CA ALA A 41 14.22 4.28 7.73
C ALA A 41 13.58 4.09 9.10
N ILE A 42 13.19 2.85 9.44
CA ILE A 42 12.63 2.54 10.77
C ILE A 42 13.65 2.84 11.87
N ASP A 43 14.93 2.49 11.68
CA ASP A 43 16.01 2.72 12.64
C ASP A 43 16.22 4.22 12.92
N VAL A 44 16.10 5.06 11.91
CA VAL A 44 16.24 6.52 12.07
C VAL A 44 14.94 7.24 12.44
N GLY A 45 13.85 6.50 12.65
CA GLY A 45 12.61 7.03 13.24
C GLY A 45 11.46 7.24 12.27
N TYR A 46 11.54 6.84 10.99
CA TYR A 46 10.37 6.80 10.10
C TYR A 46 9.33 5.83 10.65
N ARG A 47 8.05 6.23 10.56
CA ARG A 47 6.91 5.42 11.00
C ARG A 47 5.81 5.31 9.95
N HIS A 48 5.96 6.00 8.81
CA HIS A 48 5.07 5.89 7.66
C HIS A 48 5.86 5.35 6.46
N ILE A 49 5.37 4.27 5.87
CA ILE A 49 5.96 3.61 4.70
C ILE A 49 4.89 3.59 3.61
N ASP A 50 5.21 4.17 2.47
CA ASP A 50 4.35 4.22 1.29
C ASP A 50 4.80 3.20 0.26
N SER A 51 3.98 2.17 0.06
CA SER A 51 4.17 1.08 -0.89
C SER A 51 3.08 1.07 -1.95
N ALA A 52 3.17 0.17 -2.92
CA ALA A 52 2.12 -0.13 -3.88
C ALA A 52 2.35 -1.50 -4.52
N TYR A 53 1.24 -2.13 -4.96
CA TYR A 53 1.27 -3.41 -5.68
C TYR A 53 2.23 -3.38 -6.89
N ILE A 54 2.17 -2.31 -7.71
CA ILE A 54 2.97 -2.17 -8.94
C ILE A 54 4.47 -2.02 -8.69
N TYR A 55 4.90 -1.63 -7.49
CA TYR A 55 6.33 -1.48 -7.19
C TYR A 55 7.07 -2.82 -7.12
N GLN A 56 6.33 -3.92 -7.03
CA GLN A 56 6.83 -5.31 -7.03
C GLN A 56 7.90 -5.59 -5.96
N ASN A 57 7.91 -4.83 -4.89
CA ASN A 57 8.85 -4.95 -3.77
C ASN A 57 8.18 -5.15 -2.40
N GLU A 58 6.86 -5.40 -2.38
CA GLU A 58 6.10 -5.57 -1.14
C GLU A 58 6.64 -6.73 -0.27
N GLU A 59 7.16 -7.81 -0.87
CA GLU A 59 7.78 -8.90 -0.11
C GLU A 59 9.04 -8.46 0.65
N GLU A 60 9.85 -7.60 0.04
CA GLU A 60 11.05 -7.04 0.68
C GLU A 60 10.68 -6.12 1.83
N ILE A 61 9.66 -5.27 1.62
CA ILE A 61 9.12 -4.39 2.64
C ILE A 61 8.56 -5.20 3.80
N GLY A 62 7.80 -6.27 3.49
CA GLY A 62 7.26 -7.19 4.49
C GLY A 62 8.37 -7.81 5.35
N ARG A 63 9.41 -8.35 4.75
CA ARG A 63 10.56 -8.91 5.49
C ARG A 63 11.22 -7.88 6.41
N ALA A 64 11.45 -6.64 5.90
CA ALA A 64 12.03 -5.57 6.69
C ALA A 64 11.17 -5.24 7.92
N ILE A 65 9.86 -5.11 7.73
CA ILE A 65 8.92 -4.85 8.82
C ILE A 65 8.95 -6.00 9.84
N GLN A 66 8.87 -7.26 9.39
CA GLN A 66 8.89 -8.43 10.30
C GLN A 66 10.19 -8.48 11.12
N MET A 67 11.34 -8.19 10.51
CA MET A 67 12.62 -8.11 11.24
C MET A 67 12.59 -7.05 12.32
N LYS A 68 12.04 -5.84 12.03
CA LYS A 68 11.96 -4.74 12.99
C LYS A 68 10.90 -4.93 14.08
N LEU A 69 9.89 -5.73 13.81
CA LEU A 69 8.93 -6.19 14.83
C LEU A 69 9.57 -7.25 15.74
N ALA A 70 10.31 -8.20 15.15
CA ALA A 70 10.94 -9.29 15.89
C ALA A 70 12.09 -8.83 16.80
N ASP A 71 12.88 -7.83 16.38
CA ASP A 71 13.96 -7.26 17.20
C ASP A 71 13.47 -6.25 18.26
N GLY A 72 12.17 -5.93 18.26
CA GLY A 72 11.55 -5.03 19.22
C GLY A 72 11.79 -3.53 18.96
N THR A 73 12.37 -3.17 17.81
CA THR A 73 12.60 -1.75 17.44
C THR A 73 11.27 -0.99 17.33
N VAL A 74 10.23 -1.63 16.80
CA VAL A 74 8.87 -1.06 16.68
C VAL A 74 7.82 -2.13 16.96
N LYS A 75 6.58 -1.68 17.27
CA LYS A 75 5.36 -2.51 17.26
C LYS A 75 4.56 -2.22 16.00
N ARG A 76 3.72 -3.16 15.55
CA ARG A 76 2.86 -2.94 14.37
C ARG A 76 2.03 -1.65 14.48
N GLY A 77 1.49 -1.36 15.67
CA GLY A 77 0.71 -0.14 15.92
C GLY A 77 1.52 1.16 15.94
N ASP A 78 2.85 1.10 15.90
CA ASP A 78 3.70 2.27 15.76
C ASP A 78 3.92 2.66 14.28
N LEU A 79 3.64 1.73 13.36
CA LEU A 79 3.84 1.92 11.93
C LEU A 79 2.52 2.27 11.24
N PHE A 80 2.59 3.20 10.30
CA PHE A 80 1.55 3.53 9.35
C PHE A 80 1.97 3.03 7.98
N LEU A 81 1.27 2.05 7.44
CA LEU A 81 1.59 1.45 6.15
C LEU A 81 0.52 1.78 5.12
N THR A 82 0.95 2.35 4.02
CA THR A 82 0.12 2.60 2.83
C THR A 82 0.48 1.59 1.74
N THR A 83 -0.53 1.00 1.10
CA THR A 83 -0.38 0.35 -0.20
C THR A 83 -1.51 0.77 -1.14
N LYS A 84 -1.48 0.33 -2.40
CA LYS A 84 -2.36 0.89 -3.43
C LYS A 84 -2.90 -0.20 -4.33
N LEU A 85 -4.21 -0.10 -4.62
CA LEU A 85 -4.90 -0.89 -5.62
C LEU A 85 -4.34 -0.58 -7.01
N TRP A 86 -3.89 -1.61 -7.70
CA TRP A 86 -3.40 -1.45 -9.07
C TRP A 86 -4.54 -1.46 -10.09
N THR A 87 -4.32 -0.81 -11.19
CA THR A 87 -5.33 -0.46 -12.19
C THR A 87 -5.93 -1.64 -12.95
N THR A 88 -5.26 -2.80 -12.96
CA THR A 88 -5.80 -4.06 -13.52
C THR A 88 -6.79 -4.76 -12.60
N PHE A 89 -7.01 -4.24 -11.38
CA PHE A 89 -7.91 -4.79 -10.36
C PHE A 89 -9.10 -3.88 -10.06
N PHE A 90 -9.44 -2.95 -10.93
CA PHE A 90 -10.49 -1.96 -10.68
C PHE A 90 -11.91 -2.54 -10.69
N HIS A 91 -12.13 -3.70 -11.29
CA HIS A 91 -13.41 -4.40 -11.15
C HIS A 91 -13.66 -4.77 -9.67
N PRO A 92 -14.84 -4.49 -9.13
CA PRO A 92 -15.13 -4.64 -7.69
C PRO A 92 -14.82 -6.02 -7.12
N GLU A 93 -15.02 -7.06 -7.92
CA GLU A 93 -14.70 -8.46 -7.56
C GLU A 93 -13.20 -8.73 -7.44
N LEU A 94 -12.34 -7.91 -8.07
CA LEU A 94 -10.89 -8.05 -8.05
C LEU A 94 -10.20 -7.24 -6.95
N VAL A 95 -10.87 -6.23 -6.41
CA VAL A 95 -10.32 -5.34 -5.37
C VAL A 95 -9.81 -6.13 -4.18
N GLN A 96 -10.62 -7.06 -3.67
CA GLN A 96 -10.25 -7.91 -2.53
C GLN A 96 -9.03 -8.78 -2.86
N THR A 97 -8.98 -9.35 -4.04
CA THR A 97 -7.86 -10.20 -4.50
C THR A 97 -6.53 -9.44 -4.51
N CYS A 98 -6.55 -8.19 -4.99
CA CYS A 98 -5.36 -7.32 -4.98
C CYS A 98 -4.90 -7.02 -3.55
N LEU A 99 -5.82 -6.63 -2.66
CA LEU A 99 -5.51 -6.34 -1.27
C LEU A 99 -4.93 -7.57 -0.55
N GLU A 100 -5.56 -8.72 -0.67
CA GLU A 100 -5.08 -9.97 -0.06
C GLU A 100 -3.70 -10.38 -0.59
N SER A 101 -3.43 -10.16 -1.88
CA SER A 101 -2.10 -10.37 -2.45
C SER A 101 -1.06 -9.47 -1.79
N SER A 102 -1.36 -8.16 -1.65
CA SER A 102 -0.48 -7.21 -0.98
C SER A 102 -0.27 -7.57 0.50
N LEU A 103 -1.32 -7.89 1.24
CA LEU A 103 -1.23 -8.30 2.65
C LEU A 103 -0.36 -9.55 2.83
N ARG A 104 -0.51 -10.54 1.94
CA ARG A 104 0.31 -11.75 1.96
C ARG A 104 1.79 -11.43 1.71
N LYS A 105 2.11 -10.60 0.71
CA LYS A 105 3.48 -10.18 0.39
C LYS A 105 4.10 -9.38 1.54
N LEU A 106 3.35 -8.45 2.11
CA LEU A 106 3.76 -7.65 3.26
C LEU A 106 3.83 -8.44 4.56
N GLN A 107 3.28 -9.66 4.60
CA GLN A 107 3.17 -10.51 5.80
C GLN A 107 2.41 -9.80 6.95
N LEU A 108 1.34 -9.10 6.60
CA LEU A 108 0.54 -8.32 7.54
C LEU A 108 -0.94 -8.71 7.46
N SER A 109 -1.66 -8.49 8.55
CA SER A 109 -3.11 -8.72 8.63
C SER A 109 -3.93 -7.51 8.18
N TYR A 110 -3.32 -6.31 8.13
CA TYR A 110 -3.96 -5.08 7.70
C TYR A 110 -2.93 -4.05 7.22
N VAL A 111 -3.38 -3.09 6.41
CA VAL A 111 -2.69 -1.84 6.09
C VAL A 111 -3.46 -0.66 6.70
N ASP A 112 -2.76 0.44 6.99
CA ASP A 112 -3.37 1.62 7.61
C ASP A 112 -4.08 2.51 6.59
N LEU A 113 -3.64 2.46 5.34
CA LEU A 113 -4.25 3.20 4.23
C LEU A 113 -4.17 2.37 2.95
N TYR A 114 -5.31 2.25 2.25
CA TYR A 114 -5.41 1.65 0.93
C TYR A 114 -5.94 2.68 -0.05
N LEU A 115 -5.29 2.85 -1.20
CA LEU A 115 -5.58 3.92 -2.16
C LEU A 115 -5.78 3.35 -3.56
N ILE A 116 -6.66 3.95 -4.35
CA ILE A 116 -6.68 3.79 -5.81
C ILE A 116 -5.42 4.47 -6.38
N HIS A 117 -4.56 3.70 -7.08
CA HIS A 117 -3.21 4.18 -7.45
C HIS A 117 -3.23 5.20 -8.59
N SER A 118 -4.17 5.07 -9.52
CA SER A 118 -4.29 5.90 -10.72
C SER A 118 -5.77 5.97 -11.13
N PRO A 119 -6.22 7.03 -11.81
CA PRO A 119 -7.61 7.12 -12.23
C PRO A 119 -7.93 6.31 -13.49
N THR A 120 -6.95 5.68 -14.13
CA THR A 120 -7.14 5.01 -15.43
C THR A 120 -7.12 3.49 -15.27
N ALA A 121 -8.22 2.83 -15.61
CA ALA A 121 -8.32 1.38 -15.59
C ALA A 121 -7.51 0.74 -16.72
N LEU A 122 -6.85 -0.36 -16.44
CA LEU A 122 -6.22 -1.26 -17.43
C LEU A 122 -7.00 -2.57 -17.48
N LYS A 123 -6.92 -3.27 -18.62
CA LYS A 123 -7.58 -4.58 -18.74
C LYS A 123 -7.08 -5.54 -17.67
N PRO A 124 -7.99 -6.28 -17.01
CA PRO A 124 -7.62 -7.31 -16.05
C PRO A 124 -6.73 -8.38 -16.68
N GLY A 125 -5.74 -8.86 -15.91
CA GLY A 125 -4.82 -9.91 -16.37
C GLY A 125 -3.68 -10.13 -15.38
N GLU A 126 -2.81 -11.10 -15.73
CA GLU A 126 -1.62 -11.41 -14.93
C GLU A 126 -0.52 -10.36 -15.12
N ASP A 127 -0.48 -9.73 -16.31
CA ASP A 127 0.48 -8.67 -16.59
C ASP A 127 0.02 -7.37 -15.91
N PRO A 128 0.85 -6.76 -15.07
CA PRO A 128 0.51 -5.48 -14.45
C PRO A 128 0.40 -4.32 -15.45
N ILE A 129 1.00 -4.44 -16.62
CA ILE A 129 0.89 -3.45 -17.72
C ILE A 129 0.51 -4.21 -18.99
N PRO A 130 -0.78 -4.53 -19.15
CA PRO A 130 -1.22 -5.35 -20.29
C PRO A 130 -1.06 -4.59 -21.62
N GLU A 131 -0.44 -5.25 -22.58
CA GLU A 131 -0.22 -4.73 -23.93
C GLU A 131 -0.98 -5.56 -24.99
N ASP A 132 -1.30 -4.93 -26.12
CA ASP A 132 -1.81 -5.61 -27.29
C ASP A 132 -0.67 -6.25 -28.12
N THR A 133 -1.01 -6.91 -29.23
CA THR A 133 -0.04 -7.54 -30.12
C THR A 133 0.92 -6.57 -30.83
N HIS A 134 0.67 -5.27 -30.70
CA HIS A 134 1.49 -4.18 -31.24
C HIS A 134 2.30 -3.46 -30.15
N GLY A 135 2.22 -3.88 -28.89
CA GLY A 135 2.91 -3.26 -27.77
C GLY A 135 2.21 -2.00 -27.23
N ASN A 136 0.94 -1.79 -27.55
CA ASN A 136 0.18 -0.66 -26.97
C ASN A 136 -0.51 -1.11 -25.69
N ILE A 137 -0.47 -0.24 -24.66
CA ILE A 137 -1.16 -0.48 -23.39
C ILE A 137 -2.67 -0.62 -23.64
N THR A 138 -3.27 -1.67 -23.09
CA THR A 138 -4.71 -1.92 -23.21
C THR A 138 -5.46 -1.37 -22.02
N PHE A 139 -6.30 -0.37 -22.28
CA PHE A 139 -7.16 0.27 -21.30
C PHE A 139 -8.48 -0.48 -21.12
N ASP A 140 -9.11 -0.24 -19.97
CA ASP A 140 -10.45 -0.70 -19.65
C ASP A 140 -11.34 0.47 -19.28
N THR A 141 -12.67 0.25 -19.28
CA THR A 141 -13.64 1.25 -18.85
C THR A 141 -14.32 0.75 -17.57
N VAL A 142 -13.91 1.31 -16.43
CA VAL A 142 -14.48 1.00 -15.13
C VAL A 142 -14.84 2.30 -14.43
N ASP A 143 -16.05 2.38 -13.87
CA ASP A 143 -16.45 3.50 -13.03
C ASP A 143 -15.72 3.41 -11.68
N LEU A 144 -14.90 4.42 -11.39
CA LEU A 144 -14.15 4.48 -10.13
C LEU A 144 -15.04 4.54 -8.88
N CYS A 145 -16.28 5.02 -9.01
CA CYS A 145 -17.24 4.98 -7.91
C CYS A 145 -17.57 3.54 -7.52
N ILE A 146 -17.71 2.65 -8.51
CA ILE A 146 -17.97 1.21 -8.26
C ILE A 146 -16.73 0.53 -7.66
N THR A 147 -15.53 0.86 -8.17
CA THR A 147 -14.26 0.41 -7.58
C THR A 147 -14.17 0.83 -6.12
N TRP A 148 -14.46 2.10 -5.84
CA TRP A 148 -14.48 2.66 -4.50
C TRP A 148 -15.44 1.95 -3.55
N GLU A 149 -16.67 1.67 -4.01
CA GLU A 149 -17.62 0.85 -3.23
C GLU A 149 -17.05 -0.54 -2.93
N GLY A 150 -16.31 -1.12 -3.88
CA GLY A 150 -15.58 -2.38 -3.69
C GLY A 150 -14.47 -2.31 -2.63
N GLU A 151 -13.85 -1.15 -2.41
CA GLU A 151 -12.82 -0.94 -1.38
C GLU A 151 -13.39 -0.72 0.02
N LYS A 152 -14.60 -0.16 0.15
CA LYS A 152 -15.19 0.19 1.45
C LYS A 152 -15.20 -1.00 2.41
N GLY A 153 -14.59 -0.79 3.57
CA GLY A 153 -14.58 -1.76 4.67
C GLY A 153 -13.62 -2.93 4.51
N LYS A 154 -12.76 -2.97 3.48
CA LYS A 154 -11.90 -4.14 3.18
C LYS A 154 -10.47 -4.07 3.70
N SER A 155 -9.95 -2.94 4.14
CA SER A 155 -8.53 -2.79 4.53
C SER A 155 -8.10 -3.59 5.76
N GLY A 156 -8.99 -4.36 6.38
CA GLY A 156 -8.63 -5.35 7.41
C GLY A 156 -8.28 -4.80 8.79
N SER A 157 -8.32 -3.48 9.00
CA SER A 157 -8.05 -2.90 10.33
C SER A 157 -9.09 -3.35 11.35
N PRO A 158 -8.68 -3.78 12.57
CA PRO A 158 -9.59 -4.16 13.64
C PRO A 158 -10.47 -3.01 14.15
N ALA A 159 -10.27 -1.80 13.69
CA ALA A 159 -10.99 -0.58 14.09
C ALA A 159 -11.61 0.17 12.89
N GLY A 160 -12.11 -0.56 11.87
CA GLY A 160 -12.79 0.07 10.72
C GLY A 160 -11.85 0.96 9.93
N SER A 161 -11.15 0.37 8.96
CA SER A 161 -10.21 1.10 8.13
C SER A 161 -10.86 2.21 7.35
N SER A 162 -10.24 3.35 7.39
CA SER A 162 -10.54 4.44 6.48
C SER A 162 -9.91 4.18 5.12
N THR A 163 -10.71 3.67 4.22
CA THR A 163 -10.43 3.84 2.80
C THR A 163 -10.78 5.29 2.48
N GLN A 164 -9.79 6.13 2.22
CA GLN A 164 -10.04 7.53 1.86
C GLN A 164 -9.78 7.70 0.36
N CYS A 165 -10.83 8.05 -0.39
CA CYS A 165 -10.70 8.66 -1.69
C CYS A 165 -10.86 10.17 -1.51
N HIS A 166 -9.88 10.96 -1.95
CA HIS A 166 -10.04 12.37 -2.21
C HIS A 166 -10.22 12.50 -3.72
N CYS A 167 -11.48 12.63 -4.14
CA CYS A 167 -11.81 13.10 -5.49
C CYS A 167 -11.63 14.60 -5.58
#